data_d4a8427bec5ea18b6bb0362a4ed8513e
#
_entry.id   d4a8427bec5ea18b6bb0362a4ed8513e
#
_cell.length_a   1.000
_cell.length_b   1.000
_cell.length_c   1.000
_cell.angle_alpha   90.00
_cell.angle_beta   90.00
_cell.angle_gamma   90.00
#
_symmetry.space_group_name_H-M   'P 1'
#
loop_
_entity.id
_entity.type
_entity.pdbx_description
1 polymer ?
#
loop_
_entity_poly.entity_id
_entity_poly.type
_entity_poly.pdbx_seq_one_letter_code
_entity_poly.pdbx_strand_id
1 'polypeptide(L)'
;MSGQDFLDNNSANKTLTALSAASTSLRTEASSLGSNLSIVQIRQDFNKNLINVLQTGSSNLTLADTNQEAANSQALSTRQSIAVSALALANTAQQSVLQLLR
;
A
#
# COMPACT_ATOMS: atom_id res chain seq x y z
N MET A 1 42.54 0.72 -37.36
CA MET A 1 42.30 1.87 -38.26
C MET A 1 43.63 2.52 -38.53
N SER A 2 44.14 2.44 -39.77
CA SER A 2 45.41 3.07 -40.13
C SER A 2 45.15 4.54 -40.47
N GLY A 3 46.09 5.45 -40.11
CA GLY A 3 45.95 6.89 -40.27
C GLY A 3 45.81 7.40 -41.71
N GLN A 4 45.70 6.52 -42.70
CA GLN A 4 45.43 6.85 -44.09
C GLN A 4 43.93 6.94 -44.43
N ASP A 5 43.04 6.52 -43.53
CA ASP A 5 41.60 6.53 -43.77
C ASP A 5 40.99 7.95 -43.88
N PHE A 6 41.74 9.00 -43.54
CA PHE A 6 41.27 10.39 -43.62
C PHE A 6 41.88 11.18 -44.78
N LEU A 7 42.80 10.60 -45.54
CA LEU A 7 43.53 11.29 -46.60
C LEU A 7 42.88 11.20 -47.97
N ASP A 8 41.87 10.36 -48.13
CA ASP A 8 41.15 10.19 -49.40
C ASP A 8 39.67 10.58 -49.20
N ASN A 9 39.10 11.33 -50.15
CA ASN A 9 37.67 11.74 -50.09
C ASN A 9 36.70 10.57 -49.95
N ASN A 10 37.06 9.41 -50.49
CA ASN A 10 36.26 8.20 -50.37
C ASN A 10 36.27 7.62 -48.91
N SER A 11 37.43 7.65 -48.29
CA SER A 11 37.59 7.23 -46.90
C SER A 11 36.89 8.18 -45.94
N ALA A 12 37.00 9.50 -46.16
CA ALA A 12 36.30 10.52 -45.40
C ALA A 12 34.78 10.38 -45.49
N ASN A 13 34.26 10.11 -46.70
CA ASN A 13 32.82 9.86 -46.91
C ASN A 13 32.34 8.58 -46.25
N LYS A 14 33.12 7.49 -46.26
CA LYS A 14 32.79 6.25 -45.53
C LYS A 14 32.75 6.48 -44.05
N THR A 15 33.71 7.21 -43.49
CA THR A 15 33.76 7.54 -42.07
C THR A 15 32.56 8.42 -41.68
N LEU A 16 32.21 9.39 -42.49
CA LEU A 16 31.05 10.25 -42.27
C LEU A 16 29.74 9.46 -42.31
N THR A 17 29.60 8.52 -43.26
CA THR A 17 28.43 7.63 -43.33
C THR A 17 28.34 6.73 -42.12
N ALA A 18 29.45 6.14 -41.66
CA ALA A 18 29.52 5.31 -40.48
C ALA A 18 29.18 6.12 -39.21
N LEU A 19 29.67 7.35 -39.10
CA LEU A 19 29.39 8.26 -38.01
C LEU A 19 27.90 8.67 -37.98
N SER A 20 27.35 8.96 -39.15
CA SER A 20 25.92 9.27 -39.30
C SER A 20 25.04 8.09 -38.89
N ALA A 21 25.38 6.87 -39.30
CA ALA A 21 24.69 5.64 -38.94
C ALA A 21 24.76 5.38 -37.43
N ALA A 22 25.94 5.55 -36.83
CA ALA A 22 26.15 5.42 -35.40
C ALA A 22 25.33 6.46 -34.61
N SER A 23 25.30 7.70 -35.07
CA SER A 23 24.50 8.78 -34.48
C SER A 23 22.99 8.47 -34.52
N THR A 24 22.52 7.91 -35.63
CA THR A 24 21.12 7.50 -35.81
C THR A 24 20.78 6.34 -34.85
N SER A 25 21.65 5.34 -34.76
CA SER A 25 21.47 4.22 -33.82
C SER A 25 21.44 4.70 -32.38
N LEU A 26 22.33 5.61 -31.99
CA LEU A 26 22.38 6.19 -30.67
C LEU A 26 21.10 6.97 -30.35
N ARG A 27 20.57 7.73 -31.28
CA ARG A 27 19.29 8.46 -31.11
C ARG A 27 18.12 7.50 -30.94
N THR A 28 18.08 6.43 -31.70
CA THR A 28 17.04 5.40 -31.59
C THR A 28 17.09 4.73 -30.24
N GLU A 29 18.28 4.37 -29.77
CA GLU A 29 18.45 3.76 -28.44
C GLU A 29 18.08 4.73 -27.32
N ALA A 30 18.49 5.99 -27.44
CA ALA A 30 18.12 7.02 -26.46
C ALA A 30 16.59 7.24 -26.39
N SER A 31 15.92 7.21 -27.56
CA SER A 31 14.45 7.29 -27.60
C SER A 31 13.78 6.07 -26.95
N SER A 32 14.30 4.87 -27.19
CA SER A 32 13.83 3.64 -26.57
C SER A 32 14.02 3.67 -25.05
N LEU A 33 15.18 4.11 -24.58
CA LEU A 33 15.46 4.29 -23.16
C LEU A 33 14.52 5.34 -22.54
N GLY A 34 14.25 6.44 -23.21
CA GLY A 34 13.32 7.47 -22.77
C GLY A 34 11.91 6.93 -22.57
N SER A 35 11.43 6.12 -23.52
CA SER A 35 10.13 5.44 -23.41
C SER A 35 10.10 4.48 -22.23
N ASN A 36 11.13 3.67 -22.06
CA ASN A 36 11.24 2.73 -20.95
C ASN A 36 11.29 3.47 -19.61
N LEU A 37 12.01 4.59 -19.53
CA LEU A 37 12.04 5.43 -18.33
C LEU A 37 10.65 5.95 -17.97
N SER A 38 9.90 6.43 -18.95
CA SER A 38 8.52 6.88 -18.76
C SER A 38 7.63 5.77 -18.20
N ILE A 39 7.76 4.55 -18.72
CA ILE A 39 7.01 3.39 -18.21
C ILE A 39 7.39 3.09 -16.75
N VAL A 40 8.68 3.15 -16.42
CA VAL A 40 9.16 2.93 -15.04
C VAL A 40 8.61 4.01 -14.09
N GLN A 41 8.60 5.26 -14.51
CA GLN A 41 8.05 6.37 -13.73
C GLN A 41 6.55 6.17 -13.46
N ILE A 42 5.78 5.82 -14.48
CA ILE A 42 4.34 5.53 -14.33
C ILE A 42 4.11 4.37 -13.35
N ARG A 43 4.92 3.31 -13.45
CA ARG A 43 4.84 2.17 -12.52
C ARG A 43 5.20 2.56 -11.09
N GLN A 44 6.19 3.42 -10.90
CA GLN A 44 6.54 3.93 -9.57
C GLN A 44 5.41 4.73 -8.96
N ASP A 45 4.78 5.61 -9.72
CA ASP A 45 3.65 6.41 -9.25
C ASP A 45 2.43 5.55 -8.94
N PHE A 46 2.15 4.56 -9.79
CA PHE A 46 1.11 3.57 -9.53
C PHE A 46 1.37 2.80 -8.22
N ASN A 47 2.59 2.31 -8.02
CA ASN A 47 2.96 1.59 -6.81
C ASN A 47 2.83 2.46 -5.56
N LYS A 48 3.25 3.73 -5.61
CA LYS A 48 3.08 4.67 -4.49
C LYS A 48 1.60 4.87 -4.16
N ASN A 49 0.76 5.07 -5.17
CA ASN A 49 -0.68 5.21 -4.98
C ASN A 49 -1.30 3.94 -4.40
N LEU A 50 -0.90 2.78 -4.88
CA LEU A 50 -1.36 1.49 -4.37
C LEU A 50 -0.97 1.30 -2.88
N ILE A 51 0.26 1.62 -2.52
CA ILE A 51 0.73 1.57 -1.13
C ILE A 51 -0.11 2.50 -0.24
N ASN A 52 -0.37 3.72 -0.68
CA ASN A 52 -1.20 4.68 0.06
C ASN A 52 -2.64 4.15 0.26
N VAL A 53 -3.24 3.57 -0.77
CA VAL A 53 -4.58 2.97 -0.69
C VAL A 53 -4.58 1.80 0.30
N LEU A 54 -3.58 0.92 0.23
CA LEU A 54 -3.44 -0.22 1.14
C LEU A 54 -3.23 0.22 2.60
N GLN A 55 -2.38 1.23 2.83
CA GLN A 55 -2.16 1.80 4.16
C GLN A 55 -3.43 2.41 4.74
N THR A 56 -4.15 3.19 3.93
CA THR A 56 -5.43 3.80 4.34
C THR A 56 -6.47 2.72 4.62
N GLY A 57 -6.59 1.72 3.76
CA GLY A 57 -7.51 0.59 3.94
C GLY A 57 -7.19 -0.21 5.21
N SER A 58 -5.93 -0.50 5.45
CA SER A 58 -5.46 -1.21 6.65
C SER A 58 -5.75 -0.40 7.92
N SER A 59 -5.47 0.91 7.90
CA SER A 59 -5.75 1.79 9.03
C SER A 59 -7.25 1.86 9.34
N ASN A 60 -8.08 1.98 8.30
CA ASN A 60 -9.53 2.03 8.47
C ASN A 60 -10.09 0.71 9.00
N LEU A 61 -9.56 -0.43 8.53
CA LEU A 61 -9.97 -1.74 9.01
C LEU A 61 -9.61 -1.95 10.48
N THR A 62 -8.39 -1.58 10.87
CA THR A 62 -7.94 -1.65 12.26
C THR A 62 -8.76 -0.75 13.17
N LEU A 63 -9.09 0.45 12.73
CA LEU A 63 -9.92 1.39 13.50
C LEU A 63 -11.34 0.88 13.65
N ALA A 64 -11.93 0.29 12.61
CA ALA A 64 -13.26 -0.33 12.67
C ALA A 64 -13.29 -1.51 13.64
N ASP A 65 -12.26 -2.36 13.61
CA ASP A 65 -12.13 -3.51 14.51
C ASP A 65 -11.98 -3.06 15.98
N THR A 66 -11.17 -2.03 16.23
CA THR A 66 -11.02 -1.43 17.58
C THR A 66 -12.33 -0.84 18.09
N ASN A 67 -13.10 -0.17 17.25
CA ASN A 67 -14.40 0.38 17.62
C ASN A 67 -15.42 -0.72 17.93
N GLN A 68 -15.43 -1.79 17.17
CA GLN A 68 -16.29 -2.95 17.41
C GLN A 68 -15.93 -3.64 18.72
N GLU A 69 -14.66 -3.82 19.02
CA GLU A 69 -14.17 -4.41 20.25
C GLU A 69 -14.53 -3.55 21.48
N ALA A 70 -14.39 -2.23 21.36
CA ALA A 70 -14.82 -1.31 22.41
C ALA A 70 -16.32 -1.38 22.68
N ALA A 71 -17.16 -1.48 21.64
CA ALA A 71 -18.60 -1.66 21.78
C ALA A 71 -18.96 -3.00 22.42
N ASN A 72 -18.29 -4.08 22.05
CA ASN A 72 -18.47 -5.40 22.65
C ASN A 72 -18.07 -5.41 24.13
N SER A 73 -16.96 -4.78 24.48
CA SER A 73 -16.47 -4.64 25.85
C SER A 73 -17.47 -3.85 26.71
N GLN A 74 -18.01 -2.77 26.17
CA GLN A 74 -19.05 -1.98 26.87
C GLN A 74 -20.35 -2.78 27.09
N ALA A 75 -20.78 -3.52 26.08
CA ALA A 75 -21.97 -4.38 26.17
C ALA A 75 -21.77 -5.49 27.20
N LEU A 76 -20.59 -6.09 27.25
CA LEU A 76 -20.25 -7.12 28.23
C LEU A 76 -20.24 -6.57 29.67
N SER A 77 -19.64 -5.38 29.86
CA SER A 77 -19.64 -4.69 31.16
C SER A 77 -21.07 -4.38 31.65
N THR A 78 -21.93 -3.92 30.73
CA THR A 78 -23.34 -3.66 31.03
C THR A 78 -24.08 -4.94 31.44
N ARG A 79 -23.88 -6.03 30.70
CA ARG A 79 -24.46 -7.34 31.01
C ARG A 79 -24.00 -7.87 32.37
N GLN A 80 -22.73 -7.70 32.69
CA GLN A 80 -22.15 -8.09 33.96
C GLN A 80 -22.82 -7.30 35.14
N SER A 81 -22.98 -6.00 34.97
CA SER A 81 -23.65 -5.15 35.97
C SER A 81 -25.10 -5.56 36.17
N ILE A 82 -25.83 -5.87 35.12
CA ILE A 82 -27.22 -6.36 35.21
C ILE A 82 -27.27 -7.72 35.90
N ALA A 83 -26.36 -8.64 35.57
CA ALA A 83 -26.30 -9.97 36.19
C ALA A 83 -26.03 -9.88 37.70
N VAL A 84 -25.11 -9.02 38.14
CA VAL A 84 -24.81 -8.78 39.55
C VAL A 84 -26.03 -8.18 40.28
N SER A 85 -26.71 -7.23 39.67
CA SER A 85 -27.93 -6.62 40.22
C SER A 85 -29.06 -7.64 40.32
N ALA A 86 -29.26 -8.48 39.32
CA ALA A 86 -30.27 -9.54 39.34
C ALA A 86 -29.97 -10.58 40.44
N LEU A 87 -28.71 -10.94 40.63
CA LEU A 87 -28.28 -11.87 41.68
C LEU A 87 -28.51 -11.28 43.08
N ALA A 88 -28.19 -10.01 43.27
CA ALA A 88 -28.46 -9.30 44.52
C ALA A 88 -29.97 -9.25 44.85
N LEU A 89 -30.80 -8.99 43.84
CA LEU A 89 -32.26 -8.98 43.99
C LEU A 89 -32.78 -10.37 44.31
N ALA A 90 -32.29 -11.43 43.69
CA ALA A 90 -32.63 -12.81 43.98
C ALA A 90 -32.27 -13.20 45.41
N ASN A 91 -31.10 -12.80 45.91
CA ASN A 91 -30.70 -13.03 47.29
C ASN A 91 -31.61 -12.30 48.29
N THR A 92 -31.99 -11.07 47.99
CA THR A 92 -32.93 -10.30 48.82
C THR A 92 -34.32 -10.97 48.86
N ALA A 93 -34.79 -11.46 47.71
CA ALA A 93 -36.06 -12.19 47.63
C ALA A 93 -36.03 -13.49 48.46
N GLN A 94 -34.93 -14.24 48.40
CA GLN A 94 -34.76 -15.44 49.25
C GLN A 94 -34.77 -15.13 50.74
N GLN A 95 -34.11 -14.07 51.17
CA GLN A 95 -34.12 -13.63 52.57
C GLN A 95 -35.53 -13.23 53.04
N SER A 96 -36.30 -12.57 52.17
CA SER A 96 -37.67 -12.21 52.45
C SER A 96 -38.59 -13.44 52.64
N VAL A 97 -38.38 -14.45 51.78
CA VAL A 97 -39.13 -15.73 51.92
C VAL A 97 -38.77 -16.46 53.19
N LEU A 98 -37.50 -16.47 53.58
CA LEU A 98 -37.05 -17.07 54.84
C LEU A 98 -37.65 -16.36 56.10
N GLN A 99 -37.80 -15.04 56.01
CA GLN A 99 -38.44 -14.26 57.08
C GLN A 99 -39.94 -14.54 57.17
N LEU A 100 -40.60 -14.81 56.05
CA LEU A 100 -42.02 -15.18 56.03
C LEU A 100 -42.31 -16.60 56.57
N LEU A 101 -41.33 -17.49 56.48
CA LEU A 101 -41.39 -18.88 56.94
C LEU A 101 -41.07 -19.04 58.43
N ARG A 102 -40.59 -17.99 59.04
CA ARG A 102 -40.37 -17.91 60.52
C ARG A 102 -41.64 -17.44 61.18
#